data_42235cec90526e2fc8cf665093a6871c
#
_entry.id   42235cec90526e2fc8cf665093a6871c
#
_cell.length_a   1.000
_cell.length_b   1.000
_cell.length_c   1.000
_cell.angle_alpha   90.00
_cell.angle_beta   90.00
_cell.angle_gamma   90.00
#
_symmetry.space_group_name_H-M   'P 1'
#
loop_
_entity.id
_entity.type
_entity.pdbx_description
1 polymer ?
#
loop_
_entity_poly.entity_id
_entity_poly.type
_entity_poly.pdbx_seq_one_letter_code
_entity_poly.pdbx_strand_id
1 'polypeptide(L)'
;MPISSEDLQALGKSTLDDYLRNEPVDQVSVDIPLLKKLMAKRKDFAGAKQNVTVNIRKSHDSNFAWAYGEEPVAFNKRNTVENAAFPWRRAVDGFYIAHDTLFANGIKVREGGHRAYRLEVSEKNPVLTLLAEQTEAFRTGFSEKLSMELHRDGTSSEDAVTGLDALVSTTPETGVVGGIDRATATYWRNNAATGIASTTDGTLATAMEGQWRACIRNGGSPDFILAGSAFIDAYRQHAVTVTNNAAAGAVKKLDAGVGSGTSTGLYFKGVEIIWDPQFEQLDALESPSIPWEKRCYFINTKYLELHDDTMDIVSPTRPYHVLALYQMVNLRLALVMKRANAHSVMSIA
;
A
#
# COMPACT_ATOMS: atom_id res chain seq x y z
N MET A 1 24.46 -4.15 19.21
CA MET A 1 25.27 -5.20 19.85
C MET A 1 26.51 -5.36 19.00
N PRO A 2 27.73 -5.50 19.56
CA PRO A 2 28.88 -5.84 18.75
C PRO A 2 28.70 -7.26 18.22
N ILE A 3 28.90 -7.45 16.93
CA ILE A 3 28.89 -8.74 16.28
C ILE A 3 30.00 -9.58 16.90
N SER A 4 29.69 -10.80 17.33
CA SER A 4 30.70 -11.68 17.94
C SER A 4 31.72 -12.13 16.88
N SER A 5 32.92 -12.50 17.34
CA SER A 5 33.96 -13.05 16.45
C SER A 5 33.53 -14.36 15.77
N GLU A 6 32.60 -15.08 16.39
CA GLU A 6 32.02 -16.31 15.82
C GLU A 6 31.02 -16.00 14.69
N ASP A 7 30.24 -14.92 14.81
CA ASP A 7 29.34 -14.47 13.74
C ASP A 7 30.15 -13.97 12.53
N LEU A 8 31.25 -13.30 12.76
CA LEU A 8 32.19 -12.87 11.70
C LEU A 8 32.85 -14.06 11.00
N GLN A 9 33.20 -15.11 11.73
CA GLN A 9 33.78 -16.34 11.14
C GLN A 9 32.72 -17.18 10.42
N ALA A 10 31.48 -17.20 10.93
CA ALA A 10 30.36 -17.88 10.27
C ALA A 10 29.96 -17.15 8.97
N LEU A 11 29.92 -15.81 8.98
CA LEU A 11 29.72 -15.01 7.78
C LEU A 11 30.87 -15.21 6.76
N GLY A 12 32.12 -15.25 7.21
CA GLY A 12 33.29 -15.46 6.34
C GLY A 12 33.35 -16.85 5.72
N LYS A 13 32.97 -17.90 6.46
CA LYS A 13 32.92 -19.27 5.95
C LYS A 13 31.73 -19.53 5.03
N SER A 14 30.54 -19.04 5.36
CA SER A 14 29.36 -19.20 4.51
C SER A 14 29.49 -18.40 3.22
N THR A 15 30.14 -17.25 3.26
CA THR A 15 30.32 -16.40 2.07
C THR A 15 31.33 -16.94 1.07
N LEU A 16 32.38 -17.63 1.51
CA LEU A 16 33.45 -18.06 0.58
C LEU A 16 33.16 -19.39 -0.10
N ASP A 17 32.54 -20.35 0.59
CA ASP A 17 32.34 -21.71 0.06
C ASP A 17 30.97 -21.93 -0.59
N ASP A 18 29.90 -21.29 -0.07
CA ASP A 18 28.54 -21.44 -0.62
C ASP A 18 28.21 -20.41 -1.69
N TYR A 19 28.79 -19.21 -1.60
CA TYR A 19 28.55 -18.12 -2.55
C TYR A 19 29.14 -18.35 -3.94
N LEU A 20 30.14 -19.21 -4.04
CA LEU A 20 30.75 -19.62 -5.34
C LEU A 20 29.82 -20.57 -6.11
N ARG A 21 28.75 -21.08 -5.54
CA ARG A 21 27.94 -22.12 -6.18
C ARG A 21 26.53 -21.71 -6.59
N ASN A 22 25.84 -20.82 -5.88
CA ASN A 22 24.46 -20.46 -6.21
C ASN A 22 24.12 -19.04 -5.75
N GLU A 23 23.35 -18.33 -6.56
CA GLU A 23 22.66 -17.11 -6.11
C GLU A 23 21.70 -17.45 -4.95
N PRO A 24 21.67 -16.67 -3.87
CA PRO A 24 20.75 -16.93 -2.78
C PRO A 24 19.30 -16.85 -3.29
N VAL A 25 18.52 -17.87 -2.95
CA VAL A 25 17.09 -17.90 -3.28
C VAL A 25 16.34 -17.16 -2.17
N ASP A 26 15.64 -16.11 -2.53
CA ASP A 26 14.81 -15.37 -1.61
C ASP A 26 13.64 -16.23 -1.11
N GLN A 27 13.56 -16.43 0.21
CA GLN A 27 12.51 -17.21 0.88
C GLN A 27 11.63 -16.33 1.79
N VAL A 28 11.92 -15.05 1.89
CA VAL A 28 11.35 -14.17 2.90
C VAL A 28 10.49 -13.07 2.29
N SER A 29 10.75 -12.67 1.04
CA SER A 29 10.04 -11.55 0.43
C SER A 29 8.56 -11.86 0.20
N VAL A 30 7.72 -10.88 0.55
CA VAL A 30 6.27 -10.93 0.42
C VAL A 30 5.83 -10.06 -0.75
N ASP A 31 4.89 -10.53 -1.55
CA ASP A 31 4.34 -9.71 -2.63
C ASP A 31 3.54 -8.51 -2.08
N ILE A 32 3.66 -7.38 -2.74
CA ILE A 32 3.13 -6.08 -2.31
C ILE A 32 2.19 -5.47 -3.37
N PRO A 33 1.01 -6.08 -3.60
CA PRO A 33 0.13 -5.70 -4.71
C PRO A 33 -0.38 -4.26 -4.60
N LEU A 34 -0.70 -3.78 -3.38
CA LEU A 34 -1.15 -2.41 -3.16
C LEU A 34 -0.08 -1.40 -3.59
N LEU A 35 1.14 -1.53 -3.08
CA LEU A 35 2.23 -0.61 -3.41
C LEU A 35 2.55 -0.64 -4.90
N LYS A 36 2.63 -1.83 -5.52
CA LYS A 36 2.85 -1.95 -6.97
C LYS A 36 1.79 -1.20 -7.78
N LYS A 37 0.52 -1.32 -7.39
CA LYS A 37 -0.59 -0.65 -8.08
C LYS A 37 -0.56 0.87 -7.91
N LEU A 38 -0.25 1.35 -6.71
CA LEU A 38 -0.14 2.78 -6.41
C LEU A 38 1.08 3.41 -7.10
N MET A 39 2.23 2.74 -7.08
CA MET A 39 3.45 3.20 -7.75
C MET A 39 3.31 3.26 -9.27
N ALA A 40 2.55 2.35 -9.88
CA ALA A 40 2.27 2.39 -11.33
C ALA A 40 1.51 3.65 -11.76
N LYS A 41 0.79 4.31 -10.84
CA LYS A 41 0.00 5.53 -11.09
C LYS A 41 0.45 6.70 -10.21
N ARG A 42 1.67 6.65 -9.70
CA ARG A 42 2.23 7.70 -8.85
C ARG A 42 2.23 9.05 -9.55
N LYS A 43 2.22 10.09 -8.76
CA LYS A 43 2.41 11.47 -9.20
C LYS A 43 3.66 12.05 -8.58
N ASP A 44 4.50 12.61 -9.41
CA ASP A 44 5.71 13.25 -8.96
C ASP A 44 5.41 14.50 -8.13
N PHE A 45 6.31 14.81 -7.23
CA PHE A 45 6.27 15.98 -6.39
C PHE A 45 6.30 17.26 -7.25
N ALA A 46 5.21 18.00 -7.24
CA ALA A 46 5.09 19.26 -7.97
C ALA A 46 5.49 20.51 -7.16
N GLY A 47 6.38 20.36 -6.18
CA GLY A 47 7.06 21.43 -5.44
C GLY A 47 6.22 22.25 -4.42
N ALA A 48 6.92 22.81 -3.47
CA ALA A 48 6.67 24.04 -2.69
C ALA A 48 5.50 24.11 -1.68
N LYS A 49 4.64 23.10 -1.48
CA LYS A 49 3.62 23.17 -0.43
C LYS A 49 3.87 22.17 0.69
N GLN A 50 3.59 22.58 1.91
CA GLN A 50 3.71 21.71 3.09
C GLN A 50 2.72 20.53 3.05
N ASN A 51 1.58 20.69 2.38
CA ASN A 51 0.54 19.68 2.24
C ASN A 51 0.09 19.58 0.77
N VAL A 52 -0.34 18.40 0.37
CA VAL A 52 -1.07 18.20 -0.88
C VAL A 52 -2.52 18.57 -0.65
N THR A 53 -2.99 19.63 -1.30
CA THR A 53 -4.37 20.11 -1.15
C THR A 53 -5.23 19.66 -2.33
N VAL A 54 -6.43 19.17 -2.02
CA VAL A 54 -7.43 18.74 -3.01
C VAL A 54 -8.71 19.53 -2.80
N ASN A 55 -9.21 20.16 -3.86
CA ASN A 55 -10.50 20.84 -3.84
C ASN A 55 -11.63 19.83 -4.05
N ILE A 56 -12.55 19.76 -3.11
CA ILE A 56 -13.67 18.83 -3.09
C ILE A 56 -14.96 19.61 -3.26
N ARG A 57 -15.82 19.13 -4.16
CA ARG A 57 -17.17 19.66 -4.26
C ARG A 57 -18.07 18.94 -3.25
N LYS A 58 -18.59 19.69 -2.27
CA LYS A 58 -19.41 19.17 -1.19
C LYS A 58 -20.92 19.20 -1.47
N SER A 59 -21.37 20.13 -2.27
CA SER A 59 -22.79 20.30 -2.61
C SER A 59 -22.97 20.97 -3.97
N HIS A 60 -24.18 20.94 -4.47
CA HIS A 60 -24.58 21.71 -5.66
C HIS A 60 -25.41 22.93 -5.31
N ASP A 61 -25.95 23.00 -4.04
CA ASP A 61 -26.74 24.10 -3.49
C ASP A 61 -27.76 24.68 -4.46
N SER A 62 -28.69 23.85 -4.94
CA SER A 62 -29.71 24.30 -5.89
C SER A 62 -30.91 24.87 -5.15
N ASN A 63 -31.32 26.08 -5.53
CA ASN A 63 -32.55 26.70 -5.10
C ASN A 63 -33.69 26.44 -6.10
N PHE A 64 -33.71 25.26 -6.70
CA PHE A 64 -34.75 24.90 -7.65
C PHE A 64 -36.15 24.99 -6.97
N ALA A 65 -37.01 25.81 -7.53
CA ALA A 65 -38.42 25.93 -7.15
C ALA A 65 -39.27 26.09 -8.39
N TRP A 66 -40.48 25.61 -8.30
CA TRP A 66 -41.51 25.92 -9.31
C TRP A 66 -42.06 27.31 -8.98
N ALA A 67 -42.10 28.19 -9.96
CA ALA A 67 -42.64 29.54 -9.83
C ALA A 67 -43.80 29.71 -10.82
N TYR A 68 -44.84 30.46 -10.42
CA TYR A 68 -45.94 30.84 -11.28
C TYR A 68 -46.10 32.37 -11.26
N GLY A 69 -46.22 32.96 -12.43
CA GLY A 69 -46.40 34.42 -12.55
C GLY A 69 -45.14 35.22 -12.16
N GLU A 70 -45.32 36.26 -11.36
CA GLU A 70 -44.31 37.21 -10.91
C GLU A 70 -43.65 36.80 -9.57
N GLU A 71 -43.61 35.52 -9.22
CA GLU A 71 -43.01 35.09 -7.98
C GLU A 71 -41.51 35.40 -7.92
N PRO A 72 -40.96 35.89 -6.80
CA PRO A 72 -39.57 36.24 -6.68
C PRO A 72 -38.68 34.99 -6.66
N VAL A 73 -37.62 34.99 -7.44
CA VAL A 73 -36.57 33.93 -7.43
C VAL A 73 -35.65 34.12 -6.24
N ALA A 74 -35.44 33.06 -5.47
CA ALA A 74 -34.51 33.07 -4.35
C ALA A 74 -33.05 33.00 -4.83
N PHE A 75 -32.20 33.92 -4.39
CA PHE A 75 -30.80 33.98 -4.67
C PHE A 75 -29.99 33.70 -3.40
N ASN A 76 -29.23 32.60 -3.36
CA ASN A 76 -28.36 32.25 -2.25
C ASN A 76 -26.90 32.26 -2.65
N LYS A 77 -26.01 32.64 -1.73
CA LYS A 77 -24.59 32.48 -1.89
C LYS A 77 -24.25 30.99 -1.80
N ARG A 78 -23.68 30.41 -2.85
CA ARG A 78 -23.33 28.99 -2.89
C ARG A 78 -21.98 28.75 -2.23
N ASN A 79 -21.91 27.81 -1.29
CA ASN A 79 -20.67 27.30 -0.69
C ASN A 79 -20.48 25.84 -1.08
N THR A 80 -19.93 25.62 -2.28
CA THR A 80 -19.91 24.32 -2.94
C THR A 80 -18.57 23.59 -2.87
N VAL A 81 -17.49 24.26 -2.44
CA VAL A 81 -16.13 23.73 -2.45
C VAL A 81 -15.55 23.71 -1.05
N GLU A 82 -14.84 22.65 -0.74
CA GLU A 82 -14.04 22.48 0.46
C GLU A 82 -12.66 21.89 0.10
N ASN A 83 -11.66 22.13 0.94
CA ASN A 83 -10.30 21.71 0.68
C ASN A 83 -9.90 20.62 1.66
N ALA A 84 -9.48 19.48 1.14
CA ALA A 84 -8.77 18.47 1.91
C ALA A 84 -7.26 18.67 1.79
N ALA A 85 -6.53 18.52 2.90
CA ALA A 85 -5.09 18.69 2.95
C ALA A 85 -4.42 17.41 3.49
N PHE A 86 -3.50 16.84 2.73
CA PHE A 86 -2.74 15.65 3.10
C PHE A 86 -1.28 16.03 3.32
N PRO A 87 -0.72 15.80 4.52
CA PRO A 87 0.65 16.17 4.82
C PRO A 87 1.64 15.28 4.09
N TRP A 88 2.75 15.87 3.67
CA TRP A 88 3.92 15.11 3.23
C TRP A 88 4.58 14.43 4.42
N ARG A 89 4.84 13.15 4.29
CA ARG A 89 5.55 12.34 5.28
C ARG A 89 6.85 11.82 4.71
N ARG A 90 7.81 11.54 5.57
CA ARG A 90 9.13 11.07 5.18
C ARG A 90 9.36 9.68 5.71
N ALA A 91 9.55 8.72 4.81
CA ALA A 91 10.05 7.40 5.13
C ALA A 91 11.58 7.38 4.98
N VAL A 92 12.27 6.90 5.98
CA VAL A 92 13.72 6.76 5.98
C VAL A 92 14.09 5.39 6.49
N ASP A 93 15.14 4.83 5.89
CA ASP A 93 15.76 3.60 6.36
C ASP A 93 17.25 3.64 6.04
N GLY A 94 18.07 2.86 6.72
CA GLY A 94 19.49 2.86 6.49
C GLY A 94 20.21 1.69 7.14
N PHE A 95 21.30 1.28 6.53
CA PHE A 95 22.21 0.30 7.07
C PHE A 95 23.64 0.80 7.02
N TYR A 96 24.50 0.18 7.83
CA TYR A 96 25.92 0.50 7.84
C TYR A 96 26.76 -0.77 7.72
N ILE A 97 27.94 -0.62 7.13
CA ILE A 97 28.94 -1.68 7.03
C ILE A 97 30.23 -1.15 7.67
N ALA A 98 30.73 -1.88 8.66
CA ALA A 98 31.99 -1.51 9.32
C ALA A 98 33.18 -1.69 8.38
N HIS A 99 34.18 -0.82 8.47
CA HIS A 99 35.40 -0.93 7.65
C HIS A 99 36.16 -2.23 7.91
N ASP A 100 36.17 -2.72 9.15
CA ASP A 100 36.84 -3.95 9.50
C ASP A 100 36.21 -5.17 8.76
N THR A 101 34.91 -5.17 8.59
CA THR A 101 34.20 -6.19 7.80
C THR A 101 34.58 -6.10 6.33
N LEU A 102 34.67 -4.89 5.78
CA LEU A 102 35.10 -4.69 4.39
C LEU A 102 36.57 -5.10 4.20
N PHE A 103 37.42 -4.73 5.17
CA PHE A 103 38.84 -5.10 5.12
C PHE A 103 39.07 -6.61 5.23
N ALA A 104 38.34 -7.29 6.13
CA ALA A 104 38.37 -8.74 6.26
C ALA A 104 37.98 -9.47 4.97
N ASN A 105 37.12 -8.85 4.17
CA ASN A 105 36.70 -9.32 2.85
C ASN A 105 37.57 -8.80 1.68
N GLY A 106 38.73 -8.23 1.96
CA GLY A 106 39.70 -7.78 0.94
C GLY A 106 39.39 -6.46 0.25
N ILE A 107 38.43 -5.69 0.74
CA ILE A 107 38.07 -4.38 0.20
C ILE A 107 38.85 -3.28 0.93
N LYS A 108 39.62 -2.50 0.19
CA LYS A 108 40.21 -1.26 0.70
C LYS A 108 39.33 -0.08 0.36
N VAL A 109 38.88 0.63 1.39
CA VAL A 109 38.13 1.88 1.23
C VAL A 109 39.15 3.02 1.17
N ARG A 110 39.25 3.68 0.01
CA ARG A 110 40.07 4.88 -0.15
C ARG A 110 39.19 6.10 -0.33
N GLU A 111 39.61 7.19 0.29
CA GLU A 111 38.99 8.50 0.14
C GLU A 111 39.31 9.06 -1.25
N GLY A 112 38.31 9.14 -2.13
CA GLY A 112 38.44 9.83 -3.41
C GLY A 112 38.13 11.32 -3.28
N GLY A 113 38.77 12.17 -4.10
CA GLY A 113 38.46 13.60 -4.12
C GLY A 113 36.96 13.87 -4.32
N HIS A 114 36.38 14.88 -3.65
CA HIS A 114 34.99 15.26 -3.61
C HIS A 114 34.03 14.35 -2.79
N ARG A 115 34.53 13.78 -1.66
CA ARG A 115 33.71 12.96 -0.73
C ARG A 115 33.14 11.67 -1.31
N ALA A 116 33.54 11.28 -2.50
CA ALA A 116 33.20 9.98 -3.07
C ALA A 116 34.24 8.94 -2.62
N TYR A 117 33.78 7.85 -1.99
CA TYR A 117 34.66 6.75 -1.63
C TYR A 117 34.81 5.82 -2.83
N ARG A 118 36.08 5.48 -3.17
CA ARG A 118 36.39 4.49 -4.19
C ARG A 118 36.69 3.18 -3.50
N LEU A 119 35.91 2.17 -3.81
CA LEU A 119 36.18 0.80 -3.39
C LEU A 119 37.22 0.22 -4.35
N GLU A 120 38.44 -0.01 -3.88
CA GLU A 120 39.44 -0.74 -4.64
C GLU A 120 39.38 -2.22 -4.23
N VAL A 121 38.94 -3.06 -5.14
CA VAL A 121 38.90 -4.51 -4.98
C VAL A 121 40.17 -5.09 -5.54
N SER A 122 40.96 -5.74 -4.70
CA SER A 122 42.21 -6.37 -5.10
C SER A 122 42.03 -7.60 -6.03
N GLU A 123 40.88 -8.27 -5.90
CA GLU A 123 40.44 -9.35 -6.79
C GLU A 123 38.96 -9.21 -7.06
N LYS A 124 38.58 -9.30 -8.32
CA LYS A 124 37.18 -9.29 -8.72
C LYS A 124 36.54 -10.52 -8.11
N ASN A 125 35.68 -10.40 -7.13
CA ASN A 125 34.59 -11.35 -7.07
C ASN A 125 33.59 -11.32 -5.90
N PRO A 126 33.72 -11.91 -4.74
CA PRO A 126 32.51 -12.23 -3.97
C PRO A 126 31.94 -11.04 -3.20
N VAL A 127 32.73 -10.03 -2.95
CA VAL A 127 32.38 -8.93 -2.07
C VAL A 127 31.48 -7.86 -2.71
N LEU A 128 31.66 -7.62 -4.01
CA LEU A 128 30.73 -6.76 -4.76
C LEU A 128 29.34 -7.39 -4.81
N THR A 129 29.28 -8.70 -4.86
CA THR A 129 28.03 -9.47 -4.85
C THR A 129 27.34 -9.37 -3.49
N LEU A 130 28.08 -9.50 -2.38
CA LEU A 130 27.54 -9.36 -1.03
C LEU A 130 26.95 -7.96 -0.77
N LEU A 131 27.67 -6.91 -1.19
CA LEU A 131 27.17 -5.54 -1.06
C LEU A 131 25.91 -5.31 -1.91
N ALA A 132 25.90 -5.86 -3.13
CA ALA A 132 24.75 -5.80 -4.03
C ALA A 132 23.54 -6.52 -3.43
N GLU A 133 23.74 -7.70 -2.85
CA GLU A 133 22.72 -8.48 -2.20
C GLU A 133 22.16 -7.78 -0.95
N GLN A 134 23.03 -7.25 -0.07
CA GLN A 134 22.58 -6.48 1.08
C GLN A 134 21.77 -5.24 0.66
N THR A 135 22.17 -4.60 -0.44
CA THR A 135 21.43 -3.47 -1.00
C THR A 135 20.07 -3.91 -1.56
N GLU A 136 20.01 -5.07 -2.20
CA GLU A 136 18.75 -5.64 -2.73
C GLU A 136 17.81 -6.04 -1.59
N ALA A 137 18.31 -6.77 -0.60
CA ALA A 137 17.56 -7.13 0.59
C ALA A 137 17.04 -5.89 1.34
N PHE A 138 17.86 -4.86 1.44
CA PHE A 138 17.48 -3.58 2.02
C PHE A 138 16.34 -2.90 1.25
N ARG A 139 16.43 -2.85 -0.08
CA ARG A 139 15.38 -2.27 -0.94
C ARG A 139 14.06 -3.04 -0.82
N THR A 140 14.13 -4.36 -0.84
CA THR A 140 12.97 -5.24 -0.71
C THR A 140 12.31 -5.03 0.65
N GLY A 141 13.08 -5.10 1.74
CA GLY A 141 12.60 -4.88 3.09
C GLY A 141 11.99 -3.49 3.31
N PHE A 142 12.61 -2.43 2.75
CA PHE A 142 12.05 -1.08 2.77
C PHE A 142 10.70 -1.02 2.05
N SER A 143 10.60 -1.64 0.87
CA SER A 143 9.36 -1.64 0.07
C SER A 143 8.23 -2.40 0.78
N GLU A 144 8.53 -3.52 1.43
CA GLU A 144 7.56 -4.29 2.22
C GLU A 144 7.05 -3.50 3.43
N LYS A 145 7.95 -2.88 4.18
CA LYS A 145 7.58 -2.05 5.33
C LYS A 145 6.78 -0.81 4.90
N LEU A 146 7.18 -0.17 3.81
CA LEU A 146 6.43 0.94 3.24
C LEU A 146 5.01 0.51 2.83
N SER A 147 4.88 -0.66 2.20
CA SER A 147 3.57 -1.20 1.84
C SER A 147 2.71 -1.49 3.07
N MET A 148 3.27 -2.06 4.14
CA MET A 148 2.55 -2.25 5.40
C MET A 148 2.04 -0.94 5.98
N GLU A 149 2.88 0.10 6.04
CA GLU A 149 2.47 1.41 6.56
C GLU A 149 1.40 2.09 5.68
N LEU A 150 1.40 1.82 4.37
CA LEU A 150 0.34 2.31 3.47
C LEU A 150 -1.01 1.61 3.67
N HIS A 151 -1.04 0.42 4.27
CA HIS A 151 -2.30 -0.23 4.65
C HIS A 151 -2.87 0.33 5.96
N ARG A 152 -2.03 0.64 6.92
CA ARG A 152 -2.38 1.05 8.28
C ARG A 152 -3.16 2.37 8.30
N ASP A 153 -3.65 2.74 9.46
CA ASP A 153 -4.41 3.98 9.68
C ASP A 153 -3.54 5.24 9.85
N GLY A 154 -2.22 5.08 9.97
CA GLY A 154 -1.29 6.19 10.18
C GLY A 154 -1.09 6.57 11.65
N THR A 155 -1.52 5.71 12.60
CA THR A 155 -1.31 5.93 14.04
C THR A 155 -0.04 5.29 14.58
N SER A 156 0.72 4.56 13.74
CA SER A 156 1.99 3.92 14.13
C SER A 156 3.05 4.89 14.65
N SER A 157 3.01 6.12 14.17
CA SER A 157 3.89 7.22 14.59
C SER A 157 3.21 8.57 14.29
N GLU A 158 3.59 9.62 14.99
CA GLU A 158 3.12 11.00 14.70
C GLU A 158 3.47 11.44 13.26
N ASP A 159 4.55 10.88 12.71
CA ASP A 159 5.03 11.17 11.35
C ASP A 159 4.61 10.11 10.33
N ALA A 160 3.78 9.14 10.70
CA ALA A 160 3.30 8.13 9.78
C ALA A 160 2.40 8.72 8.68
N VAL A 161 2.40 8.07 7.52
CA VAL A 161 1.49 8.43 6.43
C VAL A 161 0.08 7.98 6.77
N THR A 162 -0.92 8.77 6.41
CA THR A 162 -2.33 8.36 6.47
C THR A 162 -2.56 7.27 5.42
N GLY A 163 -2.70 6.02 5.85
CA GLY A 163 -2.81 4.90 4.93
C GLY A 163 -4.24 4.51 4.57
N LEU A 164 -4.39 3.33 3.98
CA LEU A 164 -5.63 2.87 3.39
C LEU A 164 -6.76 2.72 4.42
N ASP A 165 -6.48 2.20 5.62
CA ASP A 165 -7.51 1.96 6.65
C ASP A 165 -8.12 3.26 7.20
N ALA A 166 -7.33 4.34 7.25
CA ALA A 166 -7.87 5.66 7.59
C ALA A 166 -8.67 6.27 6.43
N LEU A 167 -8.20 6.11 5.20
CA LEU A 167 -8.85 6.69 4.02
C LEU A 167 -10.14 5.96 3.66
N VAL A 168 -10.13 4.63 3.72
CA VAL A 168 -11.26 3.75 3.42
C VAL A 168 -11.60 2.93 4.66
N SER A 169 -12.16 3.62 5.65
CA SER A 169 -12.41 3.05 6.98
C SER A 169 -13.61 2.11 7.01
N THR A 170 -13.52 1.09 7.86
CA THR A 170 -14.65 0.21 8.22
C THR A 170 -15.75 0.94 8.99
N THR A 171 -15.43 2.10 9.60
CA THR A 171 -16.34 2.99 10.32
C THR A 171 -16.35 4.38 9.66
N PRO A 172 -16.98 4.55 8.49
CA PRO A 172 -16.87 5.77 7.68
C PRO A 172 -17.53 7.01 8.32
N GLU A 173 -18.25 6.84 9.41
CA GLU A 173 -18.95 7.92 10.11
C GLU A 173 -18.08 8.66 11.12
N THR A 174 -16.88 8.16 11.38
CA THR A 174 -15.95 8.71 12.37
C THR A 174 -14.61 9.08 11.76
N GLY A 175 -13.86 9.90 12.47
CA GLY A 175 -12.50 10.27 12.13
C GLY A 175 -12.37 11.48 11.20
N VAL A 176 -11.18 12.06 11.22
CA VAL A 176 -10.82 13.23 10.41
C VAL A 176 -9.85 12.80 9.31
N VAL A 177 -10.20 13.06 8.07
CA VAL A 177 -9.37 12.73 6.92
C VAL A 177 -9.16 13.96 6.05
N GLY A 178 -7.89 14.30 5.82
CA GLY A 178 -7.53 15.51 5.08
C GLY A 178 -8.01 16.80 5.77
N GLY A 179 -8.16 16.80 7.09
CA GLY A 179 -8.67 17.93 7.85
C GLY A 179 -10.21 18.07 7.86
N ILE A 180 -10.93 17.15 7.22
CA ILE A 180 -12.41 17.14 7.15
C ILE A 180 -12.94 16.06 8.09
N ASP A 181 -13.82 16.47 9.02
CA ASP A 181 -14.48 15.56 9.96
C ASP A 181 -15.64 14.81 9.28
N ARG A 182 -15.52 13.47 9.21
CA ARG A 182 -16.52 12.58 8.62
C ARG A 182 -17.82 12.48 9.42
N ALA A 183 -17.82 12.83 10.71
CA ALA A 183 -19.03 12.85 11.52
C ALA A 183 -20.02 13.89 10.97
N THR A 184 -19.51 15.04 10.56
CA THR A 184 -20.31 16.17 10.04
C THR A 184 -20.40 16.15 8.51
N ALA A 185 -19.31 15.79 7.81
CA ALA A 185 -19.19 15.81 6.35
C ALA A 185 -19.60 14.47 5.72
N THR A 186 -20.89 14.22 5.59
CA THR A 186 -21.43 12.97 5.01
C THR A 186 -20.97 12.71 3.57
N TYR A 187 -20.70 13.75 2.79
CA TYR A 187 -20.19 13.67 1.43
C TYR A 187 -18.74 13.15 1.35
N TRP A 188 -18.01 13.16 2.49
CA TRP A 188 -16.61 12.73 2.60
C TRP A 188 -16.46 11.33 3.22
N ARG A 189 -17.54 10.54 3.20
CA ARG A 189 -17.54 9.16 3.70
C ARG A 189 -17.30 8.17 2.57
N ASN A 190 -16.50 7.15 2.85
CA ASN A 190 -16.43 5.97 1.99
C ASN A 190 -17.64 5.06 2.24
N ASN A 191 -17.85 4.08 1.37
CA ASN A 191 -18.86 3.05 1.60
C ASN A 191 -18.25 1.94 2.47
N ALA A 192 -19.06 1.37 3.37
CA ALA A 192 -18.64 0.24 4.19
C ALA A 192 -19.80 -0.75 4.40
N ALA A 193 -19.47 -2.04 4.44
CA ALA A 193 -20.38 -3.11 4.85
C ALA A 193 -19.61 -4.15 5.65
N THR A 194 -19.84 -4.19 6.96
CA THR A 194 -19.10 -5.05 7.90
C THR A 194 -19.99 -6.17 8.41
N GLY A 195 -19.38 -7.29 8.84
CA GLY A 195 -20.10 -8.41 9.44
C GLY A 195 -21.02 -9.15 8.46
N ILE A 196 -20.63 -9.29 7.19
CA ILE A 196 -21.41 -9.97 6.18
C ILE A 196 -21.37 -11.47 6.46
N ALA A 197 -22.55 -12.10 6.56
CA ALA A 197 -22.64 -13.54 6.72
C ALA A 197 -22.14 -14.25 5.45
N SER A 198 -21.00 -14.92 5.56
CA SER A 198 -20.38 -15.64 4.43
C SER A 198 -20.98 -17.04 4.19
N THR A 199 -21.60 -17.61 5.21
CA THR A 199 -22.17 -18.97 5.17
C THR A 199 -23.57 -19.05 4.54
N THR A 200 -24.25 -17.91 4.38
CA THR A 200 -25.60 -17.86 3.79
C THR A 200 -25.48 -17.64 2.29
N ASP A 201 -26.09 -18.54 1.52
CA ASP A 201 -26.09 -18.50 0.05
C ASP A 201 -26.56 -17.14 -0.49
N GLY A 202 -25.75 -16.54 -1.35
CA GLY A 202 -26.06 -15.30 -2.04
C GLY A 202 -25.84 -14.02 -1.24
N THR A 203 -25.68 -14.09 0.08
CA THR A 203 -25.55 -12.87 0.93
C THR A 203 -24.28 -12.10 0.59
N LEU A 204 -23.14 -12.79 0.47
CA LEU A 204 -21.87 -12.17 0.12
C LEU A 204 -21.92 -11.50 -1.26
N ALA A 205 -22.41 -12.19 -2.28
CA ALA A 205 -22.52 -11.64 -3.63
C ALA A 205 -23.47 -10.44 -3.68
N THR A 206 -24.59 -10.50 -2.96
CA THR A 206 -25.56 -9.38 -2.85
C THR A 206 -24.93 -8.17 -2.18
N ALA A 207 -24.15 -8.36 -1.11
CA ALA A 207 -23.42 -7.30 -0.43
C ALA A 207 -22.37 -6.68 -1.34
N MET A 208 -21.57 -7.49 -2.06
CA MET A 208 -20.58 -7.02 -3.03
C MET A 208 -21.25 -6.21 -4.15
N GLU A 209 -22.38 -6.66 -4.67
CA GLU A 209 -23.16 -5.95 -5.69
C GLU A 209 -23.69 -4.60 -5.15
N GLY A 210 -24.15 -4.59 -3.90
CA GLY A 210 -24.61 -3.37 -3.21
C GLY A 210 -23.51 -2.34 -3.09
N GLN A 211 -22.33 -2.77 -2.62
CA GLN A 211 -21.16 -1.90 -2.46
C GLN A 211 -20.61 -1.43 -3.81
N TRP A 212 -20.60 -2.29 -4.82
CA TRP A 212 -20.23 -1.91 -6.17
C TRP A 212 -21.12 -0.80 -6.72
N ARG A 213 -22.44 -0.96 -6.59
CA ARG A 213 -23.42 0.07 -7.01
C ARG A 213 -23.23 1.39 -6.22
N ALA A 214 -22.93 1.31 -4.93
CA ALA A 214 -22.64 2.48 -4.12
C ALA A 214 -21.40 3.23 -4.63
N CYS A 215 -20.32 2.53 -5.00
CA CYS A 215 -19.14 3.14 -5.58
C CYS A 215 -19.39 3.80 -6.92
N ILE A 216 -20.24 3.20 -7.78
CA ILE A 216 -20.54 3.74 -9.11
C ILE A 216 -21.53 4.91 -9.04
N ARG A 217 -22.38 4.96 -8.04
CA ARG A 217 -23.48 5.93 -7.91
C ARG A 217 -23.09 7.36 -8.21
N ASN A 218 -21.89 7.76 -7.83
CA ASN A 218 -21.40 9.12 -8.01
C ASN A 218 -20.43 9.27 -9.19
N GLY A 219 -20.42 8.32 -10.14
CA GLY A 219 -19.56 8.38 -11.33
C GLY A 219 -18.13 7.88 -11.08
N GLY A 220 -17.97 6.88 -10.25
CA GLY A 220 -16.73 6.12 -10.07
C GLY A 220 -16.92 4.67 -10.48
N SER A 221 -15.85 3.97 -10.84
CA SER A 221 -15.85 2.52 -11.01
C SER A 221 -14.59 1.97 -10.36
N PRO A 222 -14.69 1.07 -9.39
CA PRO A 222 -13.53 0.40 -8.83
C PRO A 222 -12.76 -0.32 -9.94
N ASP A 223 -11.45 -0.16 -9.97
CA ASP A 223 -10.55 -0.79 -10.93
C ASP A 223 -9.51 -1.69 -10.24
N PHE A 224 -9.59 -1.79 -8.92
CA PHE A 224 -8.70 -2.59 -8.10
C PHE A 224 -9.46 -3.16 -6.90
N ILE A 225 -9.46 -4.48 -6.76
CA ILE A 225 -10.07 -5.20 -5.64
C ILE A 225 -8.98 -5.92 -4.89
N LEU A 226 -8.83 -5.59 -3.62
CA LEU A 226 -7.83 -6.16 -2.72
C LEU A 226 -8.55 -6.91 -1.61
N ALA A 227 -8.20 -8.16 -1.36
CA ALA A 227 -8.90 -8.98 -0.39
C ALA A 227 -7.96 -9.87 0.42
N GLY A 228 -8.36 -10.14 1.66
CA GLY A 228 -7.70 -11.09 2.54
C GLY A 228 -8.06 -12.54 2.23
N SER A 229 -7.28 -13.47 2.77
CA SER A 229 -7.39 -14.91 2.51
C SER A 229 -8.77 -15.45 2.87
N ALA A 230 -9.28 -15.14 4.06
CA ALA A 230 -10.58 -15.62 4.52
C ALA A 230 -11.75 -15.12 3.64
N PHE A 231 -11.67 -13.85 3.18
CA PHE A 231 -12.68 -13.30 2.27
C PHE A 231 -12.66 -14.00 0.91
N ILE A 232 -11.47 -14.25 0.37
CA ILE A 232 -11.30 -14.94 -0.92
C ILE A 232 -11.84 -16.37 -0.85
N ASP A 233 -11.58 -17.09 0.23
CA ASP A 233 -12.09 -18.45 0.41
C ASP A 233 -13.60 -18.49 0.52
N ALA A 234 -14.19 -17.52 1.25
CA ALA A 234 -15.66 -17.38 1.31
C ALA A 234 -16.27 -17.09 -0.07
N TYR A 235 -15.65 -16.20 -0.85
CA TYR A 235 -16.11 -15.89 -2.20
C TYR A 235 -15.95 -17.09 -3.15
N ARG A 236 -14.84 -17.83 -3.07
CA ARG A 236 -14.60 -19.04 -3.84
C ARG A 236 -15.64 -20.11 -3.54
N GLN A 237 -15.94 -20.35 -2.26
CA GLN A 237 -16.96 -21.31 -1.83
C GLN A 237 -18.35 -20.93 -2.40
N HIS A 238 -18.71 -19.65 -2.34
CA HIS A 238 -19.94 -19.15 -2.96
C HIS A 238 -19.96 -19.39 -4.48
N ALA A 239 -18.87 -19.09 -5.18
CA ALA A 239 -18.75 -19.29 -6.62
C ALA A 239 -18.90 -20.77 -7.02
N VAL A 240 -18.33 -21.70 -6.24
CA VAL A 240 -18.48 -23.15 -6.44
C VAL A 240 -19.92 -23.59 -6.22
N THR A 241 -20.59 -23.10 -5.17
CA THR A 241 -22.00 -23.42 -4.89
C THR A 241 -22.91 -22.97 -6.03
N VAL A 242 -22.72 -21.76 -6.53
CA VAL A 242 -23.49 -21.24 -7.68
C VAL A 242 -23.25 -22.08 -8.94
N THR A 243 -22.00 -22.49 -9.18
CA THR A 243 -21.66 -23.32 -10.34
C THR A 243 -22.29 -24.72 -10.25
N ASN A 244 -22.30 -25.34 -9.08
CA ASN A 244 -22.90 -26.64 -8.87
C ASN A 244 -24.44 -26.60 -8.98
N ASN A 245 -25.06 -25.50 -8.54
CA ASN A 245 -26.53 -25.32 -8.64
C ASN A 245 -26.99 -24.89 -10.02
N ALA A 246 -26.15 -24.28 -10.83
CA ALA A 246 -26.42 -23.97 -12.23
C ALA A 246 -26.27 -25.25 -13.06
N ALA A 247 -27.26 -26.14 -12.99
CA ALA A 247 -27.28 -27.42 -13.65
C ALA A 247 -26.79 -27.34 -15.10
N ALA A 248 -25.72 -28.05 -15.36
CA ALA A 248 -25.36 -28.66 -16.62
C ALA A 248 -25.72 -27.85 -17.89
N GLY A 249 -24.96 -26.85 -18.25
CA GLY A 249 -24.97 -26.45 -19.65
C GLY A 249 -24.64 -25.01 -20.03
N ALA A 250 -24.58 -24.06 -19.13
CA ALA A 250 -24.47 -22.65 -19.51
C ALA A 250 -23.39 -21.86 -18.81
N VAL A 251 -22.58 -22.45 -17.97
CA VAL A 251 -21.46 -21.73 -17.33
C VAL A 251 -20.18 -21.98 -18.12
N LYS A 252 -19.79 -20.99 -18.91
CA LYS A 252 -18.38 -20.90 -19.37
C LYS A 252 -17.52 -21.05 -18.13
N LYS A 253 -16.56 -22.02 -18.18
CA LYS A 253 -15.55 -22.27 -17.16
C LYS A 253 -15.40 -21.11 -16.18
N LEU A 254 -15.99 -21.25 -14.99
CA LEU A 254 -15.53 -20.48 -13.85
C LEU A 254 -14.14 -21.01 -13.59
N ASP A 255 -13.13 -20.23 -13.91
CA ASP A 255 -11.77 -20.59 -13.61
C ASP A 255 -11.68 -20.63 -12.09
N ALA A 256 -11.63 -21.83 -11.52
CA ALA A 256 -11.69 -22.04 -10.09
C ALA A 256 -10.36 -21.65 -9.43
N GLY A 257 -9.83 -20.49 -9.83
CA GLY A 257 -8.70 -19.85 -9.15
C GLY A 257 -7.36 -20.52 -9.39
N VAL A 258 -7.04 -20.86 -10.62
CA VAL A 258 -5.64 -21.14 -11.02
C VAL A 258 -4.98 -19.80 -11.31
N GLY A 259 -4.73 -19.05 -10.23
CA GLY A 259 -3.92 -17.84 -10.29
C GLY A 259 -2.44 -18.15 -10.10
N SER A 260 -1.58 -17.24 -10.48
CA SER A 260 -0.14 -17.27 -10.22
C SER A 260 0.22 -16.11 -9.31
N GLY A 261 0.95 -16.38 -8.24
CA GLY A 261 1.31 -15.38 -7.25
C GLY A 261 0.08 -14.83 -6.49
N THR A 262 -0.06 -13.52 -6.40
CA THR A 262 -1.20 -12.85 -5.73
C THR A 262 -2.46 -12.78 -6.57
N SER A 263 -2.39 -13.18 -7.85
CA SER A 263 -3.56 -13.35 -8.72
C SER A 263 -4.38 -14.55 -8.27
N THR A 264 -5.66 -14.34 -7.95
CA THR A 264 -6.55 -15.42 -7.48
C THR A 264 -7.28 -16.13 -8.61
N GLY A 265 -7.27 -15.56 -9.83
CA GLY A 265 -8.10 -16.01 -10.95
C GLY A 265 -9.60 -15.79 -10.74
N LEU A 266 -10.01 -15.13 -9.66
CA LEU A 266 -11.40 -14.78 -9.38
C LEU A 266 -11.68 -13.35 -9.83
N TYR A 267 -12.83 -13.17 -10.47
CA TYR A 267 -13.23 -11.87 -11.03
C TYR A 267 -14.59 -11.44 -10.47
N PHE A 268 -14.71 -10.16 -10.18
CA PHE A 268 -15.98 -9.53 -9.88
C PHE A 268 -16.21 -8.34 -10.82
N LYS A 269 -17.30 -8.35 -11.61
CA LYS A 269 -17.60 -7.33 -12.63
C LYS A 269 -16.46 -7.04 -13.61
N GLY A 270 -15.63 -8.04 -13.90
CA GLY A 270 -14.48 -7.91 -14.82
C GLY A 270 -13.21 -7.35 -14.17
N VAL A 271 -13.23 -7.09 -12.87
CA VAL A 271 -12.06 -6.71 -12.09
C VAL A 271 -11.58 -7.92 -11.28
N GLU A 272 -10.31 -8.20 -11.34
CA GLU A 272 -9.70 -9.30 -10.60
C GLU A 272 -9.65 -9.00 -9.12
N ILE A 273 -9.98 -10.02 -8.31
CA ILE A 273 -9.79 -9.99 -6.86
C ILE A 273 -8.36 -10.43 -6.57
N ILE A 274 -7.54 -9.54 -6.05
CA ILE A 274 -6.14 -9.79 -5.76
C ILE A 274 -5.99 -10.08 -4.28
N TRP A 275 -5.26 -11.15 -3.98
CA TRP A 275 -4.87 -11.49 -2.61
C TRP A 275 -3.73 -10.60 -2.14
N ASP A 276 -3.84 -10.08 -0.93
CA ASP A 276 -2.74 -9.38 -0.28
C ASP A 276 -2.19 -10.20 0.89
N PRO A 277 -1.02 -10.78 0.76
CA PRO A 277 -0.42 -11.58 1.83
C PRO A 277 0.00 -10.74 3.04
N GLN A 278 0.15 -9.42 2.89
CA GLN A 278 0.46 -8.53 4.02
C GLN A 278 -0.68 -8.40 5.03
N PHE A 279 -1.92 -8.73 4.66
CA PHE A 279 -3.06 -8.69 5.58
C PHE A 279 -2.88 -9.64 6.77
N GLU A 280 -2.31 -10.82 6.55
CA GLU A 280 -1.99 -11.77 7.62
C GLU A 280 -0.90 -11.23 8.56
N GLN A 281 0.10 -10.55 8.01
CA GLN A 281 1.16 -9.91 8.80
C GLN A 281 0.61 -8.74 9.64
N LEU A 282 -0.33 -7.97 9.08
CA LEU A 282 -1.00 -6.87 9.78
C LEU A 282 -1.90 -7.36 10.91
N ASP A 283 -2.60 -8.48 10.73
CA ASP A 283 -3.39 -9.11 11.79
C ASP A 283 -2.53 -9.55 12.97
N ALA A 284 -1.37 -10.13 12.69
CA ALA A 284 -0.41 -10.51 13.72
C ALA A 284 0.19 -9.29 14.45
N LEU A 285 0.35 -8.16 13.76
CA LEU A 285 0.96 -6.96 14.30
C LEU A 285 -0.01 -6.11 15.13
N GLU A 286 -1.25 -5.92 14.67
CA GLU A 286 -2.20 -4.95 15.22
C GLU A 286 -3.35 -5.56 16.00
N SER A 287 -3.69 -6.82 15.75
CA SER A 287 -4.87 -7.51 16.31
C SER A 287 -6.14 -6.65 16.25
N PRO A 288 -6.55 -6.19 15.06
CA PRO A 288 -7.67 -5.26 14.92
C PRO A 288 -9.00 -5.92 15.28
N SER A 289 -10.02 -5.12 15.61
CA SER A 289 -11.36 -5.62 15.94
C SER A 289 -12.02 -6.36 14.78
N ILE A 290 -11.71 -5.97 13.55
CA ILE A 290 -12.08 -6.70 12.34
C ILE A 290 -10.78 -7.14 11.67
N PRO A 291 -10.46 -8.44 11.63
CA PRO A 291 -9.23 -8.94 11.02
C PRO A 291 -9.07 -8.52 9.55
N TRP A 292 -7.86 -8.23 9.15
CA TRP A 292 -7.53 -7.86 7.77
C TRP A 292 -7.80 -9.01 6.79
N GLU A 293 -7.55 -10.24 7.20
CA GLU A 293 -7.84 -11.44 6.40
C GLU A 293 -9.31 -11.56 5.98
N LYS A 294 -10.24 -10.98 6.79
CA LYS A 294 -11.69 -10.94 6.53
C LYS A 294 -12.13 -9.75 5.70
N ARG A 295 -11.24 -8.82 5.38
CA ARG A 295 -11.60 -7.59 4.66
C ARG A 295 -11.43 -7.72 3.16
N CYS A 296 -12.23 -6.91 2.44
CA CYS A 296 -12.10 -6.69 1.01
C CYS A 296 -12.31 -5.21 0.69
N TYR A 297 -11.38 -4.65 -0.07
CA TYR A 297 -11.39 -3.24 -0.48
C TYR A 297 -11.71 -3.11 -1.97
N PHE A 298 -12.71 -2.31 -2.29
CA PHE A 298 -12.97 -1.83 -3.64
C PHE A 298 -12.34 -0.45 -3.80
N ILE A 299 -11.31 -0.35 -4.58
CA ILE A 299 -10.51 0.85 -4.76
C ILE A 299 -10.64 1.34 -6.20
N ASN A 300 -10.75 2.66 -6.33
CA ASN A 300 -10.65 3.34 -7.61
C ASN A 300 -9.34 4.14 -7.65
N THR A 301 -8.36 3.62 -8.36
CA THR A 301 -7.02 4.21 -8.42
C THR A 301 -6.97 5.56 -9.15
N LYS A 302 -8.07 6.02 -9.75
CA LYS A 302 -8.19 7.38 -10.28
C LYS A 302 -8.35 8.42 -9.16
N TYR A 303 -8.90 8.00 -8.02
CA TYR A 303 -9.23 8.89 -6.91
C TYR A 303 -8.42 8.61 -5.64
N LEU A 304 -7.61 7.57 -5.65
CA LEU A 304 -6.61 7.28 -4.64
C LEU A 304 -5.24 7.31 -5.32
N GLU A 305 -4.44 8.31 -5.02
CA GLU A 305 -3.16 8.57 -5.69
C GLU A 305 -2.03 8.62 -4.66
N LEU A 306 -0.92 7.98 -5.00
CA LEU A 306 0.33 8.15 -4.27
C LEU A 306 1.09 9.31 -4.90
N HIS A 307 1.40 10.32 -4.10
CA HIS A 307 2.32 11.39 -4.46
C HIS A 307 3.65 11.08 -3.80
N ASP A 308 4.72 11.05 -4.55
CA ASP A 308 6.06 10.81 -4.04
C ASP A 308 7.08 11.80 -4.62
N ASP A 309 8.11 12.02 -3.83
CA ASP A 309 9.37 12.56 -4.30
C ASP A 309 10.25 11.37 -4.65
N THR A 310 10.94 11.40 -5.76
CA THR A 310 11.74 10.27 -6.23
C THR A 310 12.59 9.71 -5.08
N MET A 311 12.54 8.40 -4.89
CA MET A 311 13.31 7.72 -3.86
C MET A 311 14.80 8.02 -4.03
N ASP A 312 15.36 8.73 -3.07
CA ASP A 312 16.78 9.09 -3.06
C ASP A 312 17.55 8.06 -2.25
N ILE A 313 18.34 7.26 -2.98
CA ILE A 313 19.28 6.32 -2.37
C ILE A 313 20.61 7.07 -2.26
N VAL A 314 20.93 7.50 -1.06
CA VAL A 314 22.17 8.20 -0.80
C VAL A 314 23.35 7.23 -1.00
N SER A 315 24.31 7.63 -1.83
CA SER A 315 25.54 6.86 -2.02
C SER A 315 26.25 6.61 -0.70
N PRO A 316 26.94 5.46 -0.52
CA PRO A 316 27.63 5.16 0.73
C PRO A 316 28.54 6.29 1.16
N THR A 317 28.30 6.81 2.36
CA THR A 317 29.08 7.90 2.94
C THR A 317 29.72 7.45 4.24
N ARG A 318 30.92 7.98 4.52
CA ARG A 318 31.59 7.76 5.80
C ARG A 318 31.45 9.01 6.67
N PRO A 319 30.81 8.91 7.85
CA PRO A 319 30.87 9.97 8.84
C PRO A 319 32.32 10.18 9.30
N TYR A 320 32.67 11.41 9.58
CA TYR A 320 34.04 11.75 9.87
C TYR A 320 34.56 11.16 11.19
N HIS A 321 33.68 10.78 12.09
CA HIS A 321 33.98 10.25 13.43
C HIS A 321 33.79 8.71 13.56
N VAL A 322 33.38 8.02 12.50
CA VAL A 322 33.12 6.58 12.53
C VAL A 322 33.76 5.88 11.33
N LEU A 323 34.39 4.72 11.58
CA LEU A 323 35.00 3.88 10.56
C LEU A 323 33.93 2.87 10.01
N ALA A 324 32.91 3.41 9.36
CA ALA A 324 31.88 2.62 8.71
C ALA A 324 31.31 3.36 7.50
N LEU A 325 30.84 2.61 6.52
CA LEU A 325 30.07 3.15 5.39
C LEU A 325 28.59 3.08 5.73
N TYR A 326 27.89 4.20 5.57
CA TYR A 326 26.46 4.32 5.79
C TYR A 326 25.76 4.48 4.45
N GLN A 327 24.73 3.68 4.24
CA GLN A 327 23.82 3.83 3.12
C GLN A 327 22.42 4.06 3.65
N MET A 328 21.71 5.05 3.12
CA MET A 328 20.34 5.35 3.54
C MET A 328 19.44 5.61 2.34
N VAL A 329 18.16 5.36 2.56
CA VAL A 329 17.06 5.71 1.66
C VAL A 329 16.26 6.81 2.31
N ASN A 330 15.86 7.78 1.51
CA ASN A 330 14.96 8.85 1.90
C ASN A 330 13.87 8.97 0.84
N LEU A 331 12.61 8.83 1.28
CA LEU A 331 11.45 8.95 0.43
C LEU A 331 10.44 9.87 1.10
N ARG A 332 9.97 10.88 0.39
CA ARG A 332 8.84 11.69 0.81
C ARG A 332 7.62 11.26 0.04
N LEU A 333 6.53 11.02 0.75
CA LEU A 333 5.30 10.56 0.15
C LEU A 333 4.07 11.12 0.85
N ALA A 334 2.96 11.12 0.13
CA ALA A 334 1.63 11.39 0.67
C ALA A 334 0.61 10.53 -0.08
N LEU A 335 -0.24 9.82 0.65
CA LEU A 335 -1.37 9.12 0.06
C LEU A 335 -2.57 10.07 0.06
N VAL A 336 -3.09 10.34 -1.12
CA VAL A 336 -4.08 11.39 -1.37
C VAL A 336 -5.37 10.78 -1.89
N MET A 337 -6.46 11.05 -1.18
CA MET A 337 -7.79 10.66 -1.63
C MET A 337 -8.53 11.89 -2.18
N LYS A 338 -9.04 11.79 -3.41
CA LYS A 338 -9.81 12.84 -4.07
C LYS A 338 -11.32 12.67 -3.92
N ARG A 339 -11.76 11.43 -3.73
CA ARG A 339 -13.17 11.09 -3.66
C ARG A 339 -13.37 9.88 -2.76
N ALA A 340 -13.94 10.09 -1.58
CA ALA A 340 -14.15 9.03 -0.61
C ALA A 340 -15.23 8.02 -1.05
N ASN A 341 -16.36 8.49 -1.56
CA ASN A 341 -17.51 7.68 -1.96
C ASN A 341 -17.29 6.77 -3.19
N ALA A 342 -16.12 6.86 -3.85
CA ALA A 342 -15.74 5.97 -4.94
C ALA A 342 -15.05 4.68 -4.44
N HIS A 343 -14.83 4.58 -3.13
CA HIS A 343 -14.18 3.46 -2.47
C HIS A 343 -15.14 2.75 -1.52
N SER A 344 -14.92 1.48 -1.31
CA SER A 344 -15.67 0.68 -0.34
C SER A 344 -14.77 -0.31 0.37
N VAL A 345 -15.10 -0.59 1.62
CA VAL A 345 -14.54 -1.70 2.39
C VAL A 345 -15.65 -2.63 2.82
N MET A 346 -15.38 -3.91 2.76
CA MET A 346 -16.29 -4.95 3.21
C MET A 346 -15.57 -5.89 4.16
N SER A 347 -16.31 -6.48 5.10
CA SER A 347 -15.78 -7.57 5.91
C SER A 347 -16.83 -8.67 6.10
N ILE A 348 -16.36 -9.89 6.08
CA ILE A 348 -17.16 -11.05 6.49
C ILE A 348 -17.20 -11.14 8.03
N ALA A 349 -18.22 -11.82 8.54
CA ALA A 349 -18.44 -12.03 9.97
C ALA A 349 -17.36 -12.93 10.64
#